data_4d5189f2a263188a092fa946a4df51c2
#
_entry.id   4d5189f2a263188a092fa946a4df51c2
#
_cell.length_a   1.000
_cell.length_b   1.000
_cell.length_c   1.000
_cell.angle_alpha   90.00
_cell.angle_beta   90.00
_cell.angle_gamma   90.00
#
_symmetry.space_group_name_H-M   'P 1'
#
loop_
_entity.id
_entity.type
_entity.pdbx_description
1 polymer ?
#
loop_
_entity_poly.entity_id
_entity_poly.type
_entity_poly.pdbx_seq_one_letter_code
_entity_poly.pdbx_strand_id
1 'polypeptide(L)'
;MNILFKKFRFLWFILLIFALIFVKNTFFSSSENAAETLATSDVPQAAATFKEGNNQQDGVIIQKYRKQLDATQKKSDEKATKEIQEKIYEDGRQAALNFLPRNKFQRTFSQPSKKSADDIYNFLIAQVGFGGYDSLYQEAIAAKKEAASSTDELNMSGIQAKTAALTYGTLAQREQLLVTSLAYDLSSVGVISSDTAKDIDKKATHMLEVRKEGINAAMQK
;
A
#
# COMPACT_ATOMS: atom_id res chain seq x y z
N MET A 1 39.82 -18.83 1.05
CA MET A 1 38.86 -17.88 0.50
C MET A 1 37.43 -18.02 1.08
N ASN A 2 37.22 -18.72 2.22
CA ASN A 2 35.87 -18.99 2.77
C ASN A 2 35.49 -18.23 4.07
N ILE A 3 36.36 -17.38 4.58
CA ILE A 3 36.10 -16.67 5.86
C ILE A 3 35.41 -15.32 5.64
N LEU A 4 35.65 -14.65 4.50
CA LEU A 4 35.00 -13.38 4.14
C LEU A 4 33.50 -13.55 3.84
N PHE A 5 33.10 -14.63 3.18
CA PHE A 5 31.70 -14.93 2.84
C PHE A 5 30.83 -15.20 4.07
N LYS A 6 31.37 -15.83 5.13
CA LYS A 6 30.63 -16.06 6.40
C LYS A 6 30.40 -14.77 7.16
N LYS A 7 31.38 -13.83 7.17
CA LYS A 7 31.23 -12.51 7.83
C LYS A 7 30.21 -11.60 7.09
N PHE A 8 30.13 -11.71 5.77
CA PHE A 8 29.18 -10.94 4.97
C PHE A 8 27.73 -11.40 5.19
N ARG A 9 27.49 -12.71 5.32
CA ARG A 9 26.14 -13.25 5.64
C ARG A 9 25.70 -12.85 7.05
N PHE A 10 26.63 -12.78 8.00
CA PHE A 10 26.33 -12.35 9.37
C PHE A 10 26.01 -10.86 9.46
N LEU A 11 26.72 -10.03 8.70
CA LEU A 11 26.44 -8.59 8.58
C LEU A 11 25.05 -8.32 7.94
N TRP A 12 24.69 -9.12 6.97
CA TRP A 12 23.36 -9.04 6.31
C TRP A 12 22.23 -9.46 7.25
N PHE A 13 22.46 -10.47 8.09
CA PHE A 13 21.51 -10.86 9.13
C PHE A 13 21.30 -9.77 10.19
N ILE A 14 22.37 -9.10 10.60
CA ILE A 14 22.31 -7.96 11.53
C ILE A 14 21.58 -6.79 10.90
N LEU A 15 21.81 -6.47 9.62
CA LEU A 15 21.11 -5.44 8.87
C LEU A 15 19.60 -5.74 8.72
N LEU A 16 19.27 -7.01 8.53
CA LEU A 16 17.88 -7.48 8.42
C LEU A 16 17.15 -7.41 9.78
N ILE A 17 17.86 -7.71 10.88
CA ILE A 17 17.35 -7.54 12.25
C ILE A 17 17.20 -6.05 12.58
N PHE A 18 18.14 -5.18 12.19
CA PHE A 18 18.01 -3.73 12.35
C PHE A 18 16.87 -3.14 11.52
N ALA A 19 16.66 -3.61 10.28
CA ALA A 19 15.52 -3.21 9.46
C ALA A 19 14.18 -3.65 10.11
N LEU A 20 14.12 -4.84 10.69
CA LEU A 20 12.95 -5.34 11.44
C LEU A 20 12.70 -4.54 12.73
N ILE A 21 13.76 -4.15 13.45
CA ILE A 21 13.66 -3.33 14.66
C ILE A 21 13.28 -1.89 14.30
N PHE A 22 13.78 -1.34 13.19
CA PHE A 22 13.41 -0.01 12.71
C PHE A 22 11.94 0.05 12.23
N VAL A 23 11.48 -0.98 11.54
CA VAL A 23 10.06 -1.14 11.19
C VAL A 23 9.20 -1.28 12.44
N LYS A 24 9.67 -2.00 13.47
CA LYS A 24 8.96 -2.13 14.74
C LYS A 24 8.83 -0.79 15.47
N ASN A 25 9.89 0.02 15.53
CA ASN A 25 9.87 1.31 16.24
C ASN A 25 9.07 2.39 15.48
N THR A 26 9.10 2.42 14.16
CA THR A 26 8.27 3.37 13.38
C THR A 26 6.80 2.98 13.31
N PHE A 27 6.48 1.67 13.43
CA PHE A 27 5.09 1.20 13.37
C PHE A 27 4.36 1.27 14.72
N PHE A 28 5.06 1.17 15.86
CA PHE A 28 4.42 1.07 17.18
C PHE A 28 4.57 2.31 18.06
N SER A 29 5.47 3.25 17.75
CA SER A 29 5.66 4.44 18.61
C SER A 29 4.80 5.65 18.23
N SER A 30 4.04 5.58 17.11
CA SER A 30 3.13 6.68 16.73
C SER A 30 1.67 6.49 17.22
N SER A 31 1.34 5.39 17.90
CA SER A 31 -0.05 5.05 18.18
C SER A 31 -0.64 5.63 19.46
N GLU A 32 0.17 6.13 20.39
CA GLU A 32 -0.36 6.64 21.66
C GLU A 32 -1.01 8.03 21.56
N ASN A 33 -0.61 8.85 20.57
CA ASN A 33 -1.17 10.20 20.43
C ASN A 33 -2.34 10.32 19.42
N ALA A 34 -2.55 9.29 18.59
CA ALA A 34 -3.64 9.30 17.60
C ALA A 34 -4.98 8.79 18.15
N ALA A 35 -4.96 7.95 19.18
CA ALA A 35 -6.16 7.38 19.77
C ALA A 35 -7.00 8.42 20.55
N GLU A 36 -6.37 9.49 21.04
CA GLU A 36 -7.05 10.52 21.83
C GLU A 36 -7.74 11.59 20.96
N THR A 37 -7.29 11.78 19.72
CA THR A 37 -7.87 12.78 18.79
C THR A 37 -9.07 12.26 18.01
N LEU A 38 -9.23 10.95 17.86
CA LEU A 38 -10.36 10.32 17.15
C LEU A 38 -11.64 10.19 18.01
N ALA A 39 -11.57 10.52 19.30
CA ALA A 39 -12.68 10.29 20.22
C ALA A 39 -13.82 11.34 20.14
N THR A 40 -13.70 12.38 19.31
CA THR A 40 -14.62 13.52 19.51
C THR A 40 -15.43 14.03 18.31
N SER A 41 -15.25 13.63 17.04
CA SER A 41 -16.17 14.14 15.99
C SER A 41 -16.42 13.31 14.72
N ASP A 42 -15.52 12.41 14.27
CA ASP A 42 -15.66 11.83 12.91
C ASP A 42 -15.68 10.29 12.84
N VAL A 43 -16.00 9.59 13.94
CA VAL A 43 -16.04 8.12 14.01
C VAL A 43 -16.91 7.46 12.93
N PRO A 44 -18.11 7.98 12.57
CA PRO A 44 -18.92 7.37 11.51
C PRO A 44 -18.28 7.50 10.12
N GLN A 45 -17.64 8.63 9.83
CA GLN A 45 -17.04 8.89 8.51
C GLN A 45 -15.73 8.11 8.34
N ALA A 46 -14.88 8.08 9.36
CA ALA A 46 -13.67 7.27 9.36
C ALA A 46 -13.99 5.76 9.22
N ALA A 47 -15.02 5.25 9.90
CA ALA A 47 -15.45 3.87 9.78
C ALA A 47 -16.03 3.55 8.39
N ALA A 48 -16.76 4.48 7.77
CA ALA A 48 -17.27 4.33 6.40
C ALA A 48 -16.14 4.31 5.39
N THR A 49 -15.20 5.24 5.48
CA THR A 49 -14.00 5.31 4.63
C THR A 49 -13.13 4.05 4.76
N PHE A 50 -12.97 3.54 5.99
CA PHE A 50 -12.25 2.29 6.24
C PHE A 50 -12.94 1.10 5.57
N LYS A 51 -14.28 0.97 5.68
CA LYS A 51 -15.05 -0.08 5.02
C LYS A 51 -14.94 0.00 3.50
N GLU A 52 -15.10 1.20 2.94
CA GLU A 52 -14.96 1.45 1.50
C GLU A 52 -13.57 1.08 1.00
N GLY A 53 -12.52 1.47 1.72
CA GLY A 53 -11.14 1.13 1.40
C GLY A 53 -10.83 -0.36 1.48
N ASN A 54 -11.55 -1.13 2.32
CA ASN A 54 -11.30 -2.55 2.51
C ASN A 54 -12.04 -3.45 1.51
N ASN A 55 -13.17 -3.00 0.97
CA ASN A 55 -13.96 -3.75 -0.01
C ASN A 55 -13.45 -3.57 -1.45
N GLN A 56 -12.30 -2.96 -1.61
CA GLN A 56 -11.74 -2.67 -2.92
C GLN A 56 -11.26 -3.95 -3.61
N GLN A 57 -11.72 -4.14 -4.85
CA GLN A 57 -11.18 -5.16 -5.73
C GLN A 57 -9.85 -4.71 -6.35
N ASP A 58 -9.05 -5.68 -6.81
CA ASP A 58 -7.87 -5.35 -7.62
C ASP A 58 -8.25 -4.47 -8.80
N GLY A 59 -7.47 -3.43 -9.04
CA GLY A 59 -7.55 -2.63 -10.25
C GLY A 59 -7.23 -3.47 -11.50
N VAL A 60 -7.69 -3.02 -12.65
CA VAL A 60 -7.62 -3.77 -13.92
C VAL A 60 -6.20 -4.27 -14.22
N ILE A 61 -5.19 -3.44 -14.00
CA ILE A 61 -3.79 -3.78 -14.26
C ILE A 61 -3.26 -4.76 -13.20
N ILE A 62 -3.62 -4.57 -11.93
CA ILE A 62 -3.24 -5.51 -10.87
C ILE A 62 -3.84 -6.88 -11.12
N GLN A 63 -5.11 -6.99 -11.54
CA GLN A 63 -5.73 -8.26 -11.92
C GLN A 63 -4.93 -8.99 -13.00
N LYS A 64 -4.46 -8.25 -14.03
CA LYS A 64 -3.63 -8.79 -15.11
C LYS A 64 -2.35 -9.44 -14.61
N TYR A 65 -1.71 -8.83 -13.59
CA TYR A 65 -0.40 -9.28 -13.10
C TYR A 65 -0.45 -10.05 -11.78
N ARG A 66 -1.61 -10.15 -11.11
CA ARG A 66 -1.76 -10.76 -9.78
C ARG A 66 -1.11 -12.14 -9.67
N LYS A 67 -1.44 -13.06 -10.59
CA LYS A 67 -0.91 -14.43 -10.55
C LYS A 67 0.62 -14.49 -10.66
N GLN A 68 1.21 -13.60 -11.47
CA GLN A 68 2.66 -13.53 -11.63
C GLN A 68 3.31 -12.94 -10.38
N LEU A 69 2.72 -11.88 -9.84
CA LEU A 69 3.19 -11.23 -8.62
C LEU A 69 3.19 -12.20 -7.43
N ASP A 70 2.09 -12.94 -7.23
CA ASP A 70 1.98 -13.94 -6.17
C ASP A 70 2.98 -15.10 -6.36
N ALA A 71 3.18 -15.54 -7.60
CA ALA A 71 4.14 -16.61 -7.91
C ALA A 71 5.59 -16.21 -7.64
N THR A 72 5.99 -14.98 -7.96
CA THR A 72 7.34 -14.47 -7.69
C THR A 72 7.57 -14.21 -6.21
N GLN A 73 6.57 -13.72 -5.50
CA GLN A 73 6.64 -13.52 -4.05
C GLN A 73 6.79 -14.85 -3.29
N LYS A 74 6.03 -15.88 -3.66
CA LYS A 74 6.18 -17.23 -3.08
C LYS A 74 7.58 -17.82 -3.28
N LYS A 75 8.23 -17.49 -4.39
CA LYS A 75 9.60 -17.96 -4.71
C LYS A 75 10.69 -17.06 -4.12
N SER A 76 10.32 -15.95 -3.48
CA SER A 76 11.24 -14.88 -3.04
C SER A 76 12.16 -14.40 -4.17
N ASP A 77 11.65 -14.37 -5.40
CA ASP A 77 12.38 -13.88 -6.57
C ASP A 77 12.23 -12.36 -6.66
N GLU A 78 13.14 -11.66 -6.01
CA GLU A 78 13.13 -10.20 -5.94
C GLU A 78 13.27 -9.55 -7.32
N LYS A 79 14.09 -10.13 -8.21
CA LYS A 79 14.32 -9.59 -9.56
C LYS A 79 13.05 -9.68 -10.40
N ALA A 80 12.44 -10.86 -10.46
CA ALA A 80 11.19 -11.05 -11.21
C ALA A 80 10.04 -10.23 -10.61
N THR A 81 9.98 -10.08 -9.28
CA THR A 81 9.01 -9.22 -8.62
C THR A 81 9.17 -7.77 -9.05
N LYS A 82 10.40 -7.25 -9.10
CA LYS A 82 10.70 -5.89 -9.55
C LYS A 82 10.31 -5.67 -11.01
N GLU A 83 10.64 -6.61 -11.90
CA GLU A 83 10.27 -6.55 -13.32
C GLU A 83 8.74 -6.49 -13.52
N ILE A 84 7.96 -7.21 -12.68
CA ILE A 84 6.50 -7.15 -12.73
C ILE A 84 6.00 -5.80 -12.20
N GLN A 85 6.59 -5.27 -11.14
CA GLN A 85 6.24 -3.94 -10.61
C GLN A 85 6.51 -2.82 -11.61
N GLU A 86 7.62 -2.90 -12.35
CA GLU A 86 7.93 -1.97 -13.44
C GLU A 86 6.89 -2.03 -14.57
N LYS A 87 6.41 -3.24 -14.93
CA LYS A 87 5.33 -3.41 -15.91
C LYS A 87 4.00 -2.83 -15.42
N ILE A 88 3.65 -3.06 -14.16
CA ILE A 88 2.44 -2.48 -13.53
C ILE A 88 2.52 -0.95 -13.57
N TYR A 89 3.67 -0.38 -13.23
CA TYR A 89 3.88 1.06 -13.27
C TYR A 89 3.72 1.62 -14.69
N GLU A 90 4.37 1.02 -15.69
CA GLU A 90 4.32 1.50 -17.07
C GLU A 90 2.92 1.35 -17.68
N ASP A 91 2.24 0.21 -17.45
CA ASP A 91 0.84 0.02 -17.89
C ASP A 91 -0.09 1.06 -17.21
N GLY A 92 0.11 1.33 -15.91
CA GLY A 92 -0.63 2.35 -15.16
C GLY A 92 -0.40 3.76 -15.70
N ARG A 93 0.85 4.09 -15.97
CA ARG A 93 1.26 5.34 -16.61
C ARG A 93 0.59 5.52 -17.98
N GLN A 94 0.63 4.49 -18.81
CA GLN A 94 0.04 4.54 -20.14
C GLN A 94 -1.50 4.66 -20.08
N ALA A 95 -2.14 3.95 -19.17
CA ALA A 95 -3.58 4.08 -18.94
C ALA A 95 -3.96 5.51 -18.52
N ALA A 96 -3.19 6.11 -17.61
CA ALA A 96 -3.42 7.50 -17.18
C ALA A 96 -3.19 8.51 -18.30
N LEU A 97 -2.17 8.33 -19.14
CA LEU A 97 -1.94 9.19 -20.32
C LEU A 97 -3.08 9.10 -21.33
N ASN A 98 -3.73 7.94 -21.47
CA ASN A 98 -4.90 7.75 -22.32
C ASN A 98 -6.16 8.37 -21.72
N PHE A 99 -6.33 8.30 -20.40
CA PHE A 99 -7.44 8.89 -19.66
C PHE A 99 -7.40 10.42 -19.62
N LEU A 100 -6.19 10.99 -19.66
CA LEU A 100 -5.90 12.42 -19.61
C LEU A 100 -5.35 12.90 -20.96
N PRO A 101 -6.16 12.92 -22.05
CA PRO A 101 -5.67 13.22 -23.36
C PRO A 101 -5.07 14.64 -23.41
N ARG A 102 -3.84 14.72 -23.89
CA ARG A 102 -3.26 16.00 -24.27
C ARG A 102 -3.95 16.49 -25.54
N ASN A 103 -4.29 17.76 -25.54
CA ASN A 103 -4.80 18.39 -26.77
C ASN A 103 -3.69 18.34 -27.84
N LYS A 104 -3.83 17.49 -28.85
CA LYS A 104 -2.81 17.21 -29.90
C LYS A 104 -2.38 18.46 -30.65
N PHE A 105 -3.16 19.53 -30.61
CA PHE A 105 -2.89 20.80 -31.30
C PHE A 105 -1.95 21.77 -30.56
N GLN A 106 -1.65 21.52 -29.27
CA GLN A 106 -0.83 22.44 -28.45
C GLN A 106 0.47 21.78 -27.97
N ARG A 107 1.28 21.27 -28.89
CA ARG A 107 2.59 20.66 -28.56
C ARG A 107 3.59 21.62 -27.87
N THR A 108 3.36 22.94 -27.91
CA THR A 108 4.29 23.95 -27.36
C THR A 108 3.84 24.50 -26.00
N PHE A 109 2.54 24.42 -25.66
CA PHE A 109 1.98 24.89 -24.38
C PHE A 109 0.77 24.05 -24.01
N SER A 110 0.99 22.77 -23.65
CA SER A 110 -0.10 21.91 -23.20
C SER A 110 -0.54 22.36 -21.80
N GLN A 111 -1.75 22.89 -21.70
CA GLN A 111 -2.35 23.12 -20.39
C GLN A 111 -2.56 21.78 -19.70
N PRO A 112 -2.31 21.70 -18.38
CA PRO A 112 -2.63 20.51 -17.59
C PRO A 112 -4.11 20.15 -17.71
N SER A 113 -4.43 18.88 -17.48
CA SER A 113 -5.82 18.40 -17.45
C SER A 113 -6.64 19.20 -16.44
N LYS A 114 -7.89 19.48 -16.78
CA LYS A 114 -8.88 20.12 -15.90
C LYS A 114 -9.63 19.13 -15.02
N LYS A 115 -9.33 17.82 -15.10
CA LYS A 115 -9.93 16.83 -14.22
C LYS A 115 -9.53 17.09 -12.77
N SER A 116 -10.44 16.86 -11.84
CA SER A 116 -10.15 17.01 -10.41
C SER A 116 -9.14 15.99 -9.93
N ALA A 117 -8.46 16.29 -8.82
CA ALA A 117 -7.57 15.35 -8.16
C ALA A 117 -8.31 14.06 -7.77
N ASP A 118 -9.58 14.17 -7.35
CA ASP A 118 -10.43 13.03 -7.00
C ASP A 118 -10.74 12.13 -8.20
N ASP A 119 -11.08 12.71 -9.36
CA ASP A 119 -11.33 11.92 -10.56
C ASP A 119 -10.10 11.13 -10.99
N ILE A 120 -8.92 11.78 -10.92
CA ILE A 120 -7.64 11.16 -11.30
C ILE A 120 -7.25 10.10 -10.28
N TYR A 121 -7.36 10.38 -8.98
CA TYR A 121 -7.10 9.41 -7.93
C TYR A 121 -7.97 8.16 -8.09
N ASN A 122 -9.29 8.34 -8.23
CA ASN A 122 -10.23 7.24 -8.40
C ASN A 122 -9.93 6.42 -9.67
N PHE A 123 -9.55 7.08 -10.76
CA PHE A 123 -9.09 6.40 -11.95
C PHE A 123 -7.83 5.58 -11.70
N LEU A 124 -6.81 6.14 -11.05
CA LEU A 124 -5.57 5.43 -10.73
C LEU A 124 -5.85 4.21 -9.85
N ILE A 125 -6.68 4.34 -8.82
CA ILE A 125 -7.10 3.21 -7.97
C ILE A 125 -7.82 2.13 -8.79
N ALA A 126 -8.72 2.52 -9.71
CA ALA A 126 -9.40 1.57 -10.58
C ALA A 126 -8.43 0.81 -11.52
N GLN A 127 -7.26 1.38 -11.83
CA GLN A 127 -6.25 0.72 -12.66
C GLN A 127 -5.23 -0.07 -11.85
N VAL A 128 -4.65 0.53 -10.81
CA VAL A 128 -3.48 -0.01 -10.09
C VAL A 128 -3.72 -0.24 -8.60
N GLY A 129 -4.93 -0.07 -8.10
CA GLY A 129 -5.28 -0.33 -6.70
C GLY A 129 -5.20 -1.82 -6.38
N PHE A 130 -4.73 -2.16 -5.17
CA PHE A 130 -4.71 -3.52 -4.68
C PHE A 130 -6.04 -3.85 -4.00
N GLY A 131 -6.57 -5.03 -4.30
CA GLY A 131 -7.72 -5.61 -3.59
C GLY A 131 -7.31 -6.59 -2.50
N GLY A 132 -8.31 -7.19 -1.85
CA GLY A 132 -8.10 -8.21 -0.84
C GLY A 132 -7.92 -7.67 0.58
N TYR A 133 -8.09 -6.36 0.78
CA TYR A 133 -7.98 -5.74 2.10
C TYR A 133 -8.99 -6.30 3.11
N ASP A 134 -10.24 -6.51 2.70
CA ASP A 134 -11.26 -7.05 3.59
C ASP A 134 -10.92 -8.48 4.02
N SER A 135 -10.48 -9.33 3.09
CA SER A 135 -10.05 -10.70 3.40
C SER A 135 -8.91 -10.75 4.42
N LEU A 136 -7.86 -9.92 4.22
CA LEU A 136 -6.73 -9.85 5.13
C LEU A 136 -7.11 -9.30 6.51
N TYR A 137 -8.03 -8.34 6.55
CA TYR A 137 -8.55 -7.78 7.78
C TYR A 137 -9.33 -8.84 8.57
N GLN A 138 -10.23 -9.57 7.91
CA GLN A 138 -11.00 -10.65 8.54
C GLN A 138 -10.10 -11.81 9.00
N GLU A 139 -9.09 -12.18 8.19
CA GLU A 139 -8.10 -13.19 8.58
C GLU A 139 -7.33 -12.76 9.84
N ALA A 140 -6.88 -11.52 9.93
CA ALA A 140 -6.17 -11.01 11.09
C ALA A 140 -7.03 -11.06 12.35
N ILE A 141 -8.31 -10.66 12.26
CA ILE A 141 -9.24 -10.70 13.40
C ILE A 141 -9.55 -12.13 13.81
N ALA A 142 -9.85 -13.02 12.86
CA ALA A 142 -10.19 -14.42 13.15
C ALA A 142 -9.01 -15.12 13.82
N ALA A 143 -7.80 -14.99 13.28
CA ALA A 143 -6.59 -15.58 13.84
C ALA A 143 -6.26 -15.00 15.23
N LYS A 144 -6.49 -13.70 15.46
CA LYS A 144 -6.31 -13.10 16.78
C LYS A 144 -7.30 -13.67 17.81
N LYS A 145 -8.56 -13.79 17.45
CA LYS A 145 -9.58 -14.39 18.33
C LYS A 145 -9.23 -15.84 18.70
N GLU A 146 -8.75 -16.61 17.74
CA GLU A 146 -8.28 -17.97 17.95
C GLU A 146 -7.06 -17.98 18.88
N ALA A 147 -6.08 -17.09 18.68
CA ALA A 147 -4.91 -16.97 19.53
C ALA A 147 -5.27 -16.66 21.00
N ALA A 148 -6.31 -15.85 21.24
CA ALA A 148 -6.79 -15.52 22.59
C ALA A 148 -7.43 -16.71 23.32
N SER A 149 -7.95 -17.70 22.59
CA SER A 149 -8.57 -18.92 23.14
C SER A 149 -7.64 -20.14 23.12
N SER A 150 -6.48 -20.03 22.48
CA SER A 150 -5.52 -21.14 22.35
C SER A 150 -4.62 -21.26 23.59
N THR A 151 -4.43 -22.49 24.06
CA THR A 151 -3.45 -22.86 25.07
C THR A 151 -2.14 -23.34 24.47
N ASP A 152 -1.95 -23.16 23.18
CA ASP A 152 -0.83 -23.69 22.41
C ASP A 152 0.46 -22.90 22.73
N GLU A 153 1.54 -23.59 23.14
CA GLU A 153 2.81 -22.97 23.51
C GLU A 153 3.44 -22.15 22.38
N LEU A 154 3.20 -22.56 21.12
CA LEU A 154 3.75 -21.90 19.94
C LEU A 154 2.93 -20.71 19.43
N ASN A 155 1.69 -20.55 19.95
CA ASN A 155 0.75 -19.48 19.53
C ASN A 155 0.76 -19.19 18.01
N MET A 156 0.58 -20.25 17.21
CA MET A 156 0.59 -20.17 15.75
C MET A 156 -0.46 -19.20 15.20
N SER A 157 -1.65 -19.17 15.80
CA SER A 157 -2.73 -18.25 15.42
C SER A 157 -2.33 -16.79 15.69
N GLY A 158 -1.56 -16.50 16.75
CA GLY A 158 -1.03 -15.17 16.99
C GLY A 158 0.00 -14.74 15.95
N ILE A 159 0.82 -15.66 15.45
CA ILE A 159 1.76 -15.41 14.35
C ILE A 159 0.97 -15.14 13.06
N GLN A 160 -0.06 -15.93 12.75
CA GLN A 160 -0.91 -15.74 11.58
C GLN A 160 -1.62 -14.38 11.61
N ALA A 161 -2.19 -13.98 12.74
CA ALA A 161 -2.82 -12.67 12.91
C ALA A 161 -1.86 -11.51 12.61
N LYS A 162 -0.64 -11.57 13.16
CA LYS A 162 0.41 -10.55 12.90
C LYS A 162 0.84 -10.55 11.43
N THR A 163 0.95 -11.72 10.81
CA THR A 163 1.34 -11.84 9.39
C THR A 163 0.27 -11.25 8.48
N ALA A 164 -1.01 -11.53 8.71
CA ALA A 164 -2.11 -10.97 7.94
C ALA A 164 -2.17 -9.43 8.09
N ALA A 165 -2.02 -8.91 9.33
CA ALA A 165 -1.99 -7.48 9.58
C ALA A 165 -0.78 -6.79 8.91
N LEU A 166 0.40 -7.41 8.94
CA LEU A 166 1.59 -6.90 8.26
C LEU A 166 1.41 -6.89 6.73
N THR A 167 0.84 -7.95 6.17
CA THR A 167 0.55 -8.05 4.73
C THR A 167 -0.43 -6.96 4.31
N TYR A 168 -1.49 -6.75 5.09
CA TYR A 168 -2.44 -5.66 4.90
C TYR A 168 -1.76 -4.28 4.83
N GLY A 169 -0.94 -3.95 5.84
CA GLY A 169 -0.20 -2.69 5.89
C GLY A 169 0.79 -2.52 4.73
N THR A 170 1.45 -3.61 4.32
CA THR A 170 2.39 -3.61 3.20
C THR A 170 1.70 -3.36 1.86
N LEU A 171 0.53 -3.96 1.63
CA LEU A 171 -0.27 -3.70 0.43
C LEU A 171 -0.73 -2.25 0.37
N ALA A 172 -1.23 -1.71 1.49
CA ALA A 172 -1.66 -0.31 1.59
C ALA A 172 -0.51 0.67 1.28
N GLN A 173 0.68 0.39 1.79
CA GLN A 173 1.86 1.22 1.51
C GLN A 173 2.30 1.12 0.04
N ARG A 174 2.27 -0.07 -0.56
CA ARG A 174 2.59 -0.25 -1.98
C ARG A 174 1.62 0.51 -2.89
N GLU A 175 0.32 0.45 -2.59
CA GLU A 175 -0.70 1.18 -3.33
C GLU A 175 -0.46 2.68 -3.26
N GLN A 176 -0.26 3.21 -2.05
CA GLN A 176 0.03 4.63 -1.84
C GLN A 176 1.25 5.07 -2.66
N LEU A 177 2.37 4.35 -2.55
CA LEU A 177 3.59 4.68 -3.28
C LEU A 177 3.40 4.63 -4.81
N LEU A 178 2.67 3.65 -5.32
CA LEU A 178 2.41 3.50 -6.75
C LEU A 178 1.55 4.64 -7.29
N VAL A 179 0.45 4.97 -6.60
CA VAL A 179 -0.45 6.08 -6.97
C VAL A 179 0.27 7.42 -6.92
N THR A 180 1.02 7.68 -5.84
CA THR A 180 1.80 8.91 -5.67
C THR A 180 2.87 9.05 -6.75
N SER A 181 3.61 7.97 -7.04
CA SER A 181 4.65 7.99 -8.08
C SER A 181 4.06 8.28 -9.46
N LEU A 182 2.93 7.67 -9.80
CA LEU A 182 2.21 7.95 -11.05
C LEU A 182 1.73 9.40 -11.12
N ALA A 183 1.19 9.96 -10.03
CA ALA A 183 0.73 11.34 -9.99
C ALA A 183 1.88 12.34 -10.23
N TYR A 184 3.01 12.14 -9.57
CA TYR A 184 4.18 13.01 -9.78
C TYR A 184 4.80 12.85 -11.17
N ASP A 185 4.82 11.63 -11.74
CA ASP A 185 5.28 11.43 -13.12
C ASP A 185 4.36 12.15 -14.12
N LEU A 186 3.04 12.03 -13.98
CA LEU A 186 2.08 12.76 -14.82
C LEU A 186 2.24 14.29 -14.70
N SER A 187 2.60 14.77 -13.52
CA SER A 187 2.90 16.19 -13.31
C SER A 187 4.22 16.59 -13.96
N SER A 188 5.26 15.77 -13.85
CA SER A 188 6.60 16.04 -14.43
C SER A 188 6.54 16.17 -15.95
N VAL A 189 5.65 15.43 -16.59
CA VAL A 189 5.43 15.51 -18.04
C VAL A 189 4.33 16.52 -18.44
N GLY A 190 3.81 17.30 -17.47
CA GLY A 190 2.87 18.39 -17.69
C GLY A 190 1.44 17.95 -18.06
N VAL A 191 1.05 16.71 -17.74
CA VAL A 191 -0.31 16.19 -17.99
C VAL A 191 -1.29 16.66 -16.93
N ILE A 192 -0.83 16.77 -15.67
CA ILE A 192 -1.56 17.38 -14.57
C ILE A 192 -0.72 18.48 -13.92
N SER A 193 -1.35 19.35 -13.12
CA SER A 193 -0.62 20.37 -12.38
C SER A 193 0.12 19.78 -11.18
N SER A 194 1.15 20.46 -10.70
CA SER A 194 1.86 20.07 -9.46
C SER A 194 0.93 20.05 -8.26
N ASP A 195 -0.03 20.97 -8.20
CA ASP A 195 -0.99 21.03 -7.08
C ASP A 195 -1.97 19.85 -7.14
N THR A 196 -2.43 19.48 -8.34
CA THR A 196 -3.23 18.25 -8.54
C THR A 196 -2.46 17.01 -8.07
N ALA A 197 -1.17 16.89 -8.38
CA ALA A 197 -0.35 15.76 -7.94
C ALA A 197 -0.21 15.72 -6.41
N LYS A 198 0.01 16.87 -5.76
CA LYS A 198 0.05 16.98 -4.29
C LYS A 198 -1.28 16.60 -3.63
N ASP A 199 -2.41 16.97 -4.23
CA ASP A 199 -3.72 16.63 -3.68
C ASP A 199 -4.02 15.13 -3.82
N ILE A 200 -3.57 14.49 -4.92
CA ILE A 200 -3.61 13.03 -5.08
C ILE A 200 -2.74 12.34 -4.02
N ASP A 201 -1.52 12.83 -3.79
CA ASP A 201 -0.61 12.31 -2.78
C ASP A 201 -1.18 12.42 -1.37
N LYS A 202 -1.75 13.56 -1.00
CA LYS A 202 -2.45 13.75 0.29
C LYS A 202 -3.58 12.73 0.46
N LYS A 203 -4.39 12.52 -0.59
CA LYS A 203 -5.48 11.55 -0.55
C LYS A 203 -4.97 10.11 -0.40
N ALA A 204 -3.95 9.73 -1.17
CA ALA A 204 -3.32 8.41 -1.07
C ALA A 204 -2.71 8.17 0.32
N THR A 205 -2.05 9.18 0.89
CA THR A 205 -1.48 9.14 2.24
C THR A 205 -2.58 9.01 3.30
N HIS A 206 -3.65 9.80 3.20
CA HIS A 206 -4.79 9.70 4.11
C HIS A 206 -5.42 8.30 4.09
N MET A 207 -5.62 7.71 2.92
CA MET A 207 -6.14 6.34 2.81
C MET A 207 -5.21 5.30 3.44
N LEU A 208 -3.89 5.47 3.29
CA LEU A 208 -2.90 4.62 3.97
C LEU A 208 -3.03 4.73 5.51
N GLU A 209 -3.17 5.94 6.03
CA GLU A 209 -3.33 6.17 7.47
C GLU A 209 -4.62 5.54 8.00
N VAL A 210 -5.76 5.78 7.34
CA VAL A 210 -7.05 5.17 7.70
C VAL A 210 -6.96 3.64 7.76
N ARG A 211 -6.30 3.02 6.78
CA ARG A 211 -6.12 1.57 6.75
C ARG A 211 -5.21 1.07 7.87
N LYS A 212 -4.10 1.77 8.14
CA LYS A 212 -3.17 1.43 9.23
C LYS A 212 -3.84 1.54 10.59
N GLU A 213 -4.57 2.62 10.83
CA GLU A 213 -5.30 2.82 12.08
C GLU A 213 -6.38 1.75 12.28
N GLY A 214 -7.13 1.42 11.21
CA GLY A 214 -8.16 0.40 11.26
C GLY A 214 -7.62 -0.98 11.63
N ILE A 215 -6.53 -1.44 10.98
CA ILE A 215 -5.94 -2.75 11.30
C ILE A 215 -5.29 -2.76 12.68
N ASN A 216 -4.62 -1.66 13.07
CA ASN A 216 -4.02 -1.54 14.39
C ASN A 216 -5.07 -1.58 15.50
N ALA A 217 -6.17 -0.84 15.35
CA ALA A 217 -7.29 -0.85 16.31
C ALA A 217 -7.90 -2.25 16.44
N ALA A 218 -8.02 -3.00 15.34
CA ALA A 218 -8.47 -4.39 15.35
C ALA A 218 -7.50 -5.31 16.09
N MET A 219 -6.20 -5.06 15.97
CA MET A 219 -5.15 -5.86 16.62
C MET A 219 -4.95 -5.52 18.10
N GLN A 220 -5.48 -4.40 18.61
CA GLN A 220 -5.41 -4.02 20.02
C GLN A 220 -6.60 -4.51 20.85
N LYS A 221 -7.78 -4.61 20.28
CA LYS A 221 -9.02 -5.16 20.92
C LYS A 221 -8.94 -6.65 21.15
#